data_42a077bc5a63542349886bc0c956b6fd
#
_entry.id   42a077bc5a63542349886bc0c956b6fd
#
_cell.length_a   1.000
_cell.length_b   1.000
_cell.length_c   1.000
_cell.angle_alpha   90.00
_cell.angle_beta   90.00
_cell.angle_gamma   90.00
#
_symmetry.space_group_name_H-M   'P 1'
#
loop_
_entity.id
_entity.type
_entity.pdbx_description
1 polymer ?
#
loop_
_entity_poly.entity_id
_entity_poly.type
_entity_poly.pdbx_seq_one_letter_code
_entity_poly.pdbx_strand_id
1 'polypeptide(L)'
;VESCLGPLQQALDDAQLHPEQIENIILVGGSTRIPAVQDMLRRFFSKEPSKSVNPDEAVALGAAIQASILAGDLQDVLLLDVIPLSLGIETAGNLFTRIIERNTTIPTSRTTIFTTNEDGQTSVEVHVLQGERELAGDNKSLAKFFLTGIPPAPRGVPKIEVTFDIDADGIVHCSAKDHGSGIKHSITIQRTTGLSPEEVDALTSEAAEFASQDKKTKSRIMMRVKAEGLCADAERTVVKYGELVDSQVVDKVKSAISSVQEALNTQSQEDSQFLGSQVAGLDVALLDMGRAIHMGAKRNQAATKSSKKRSLSDSGPIELGDGQAEI
;
A
#
# COMPACT_ATOMS: atom_id res chain seq x y z
N VAL A 1 -5.62 -32.91 20.57
CA VAL A 1 -5.81 -33.44 19.20
C VAL A 1 -6.70 -32.50 18.39
N GLU A 2 -7.85 -32.06 18.95
CA GLU A 2 -8.78 -31.14 18.26
C GLU A 2 -8.13 -29.80 17.90
N SER A 3 -7.20 -29.31 18.69
CA SER A 3 -6.45 -28.07 18.40
C SER A 3 -5.63 -28.12 17.10
N CYS A 4 -5.35 -29.31 16.58
CA CYS A 4 -4.65 -29.47 15.30
C CYS A 4 -5.55 -29.21 14.07
N LEU A 5 -6.88 -29.25 14.24
CA LEU A 5 -7.81 -29.07 13.11
C LEU A 5 -7.82 -27.63 12.60
N GLY A 6 -7.72 -26.65 13.49
CA GLY A 6 -7.69 -25.22 13.12
C GLY A 6 -6.57 -24.91 12.14
N PRO A 7 -5.30 -25.15 12.48
CA PRO A 7 -4.17 -24.94 11.56
C PRO A 7 -4.26 -25.73 10.25
N LEU A 8 -4.79 -26.98 10.31
CA LEU A 8 -5.00 -27.78 9.10
C LEU A 8 -6.02 -27.14 8.16
N GLN A 9 -7.17 -26.71 8.70
CA GLN A 9 -8.19 -26.04 7.90
C GLN A 9 -7.64 -24.73 7.31
N GLN A 10 -6.94 -23.94 8.13
CA GLN A 10 -6.33 -22.70 7.69
C GLN A 10 -5.35 -22.92 6.54
N ALA A 11 -4.51 -23.94 6.60
CA ALA A 11 -3.56 -24.26 5.54
C ALA A 11 -4.26 -24.66 4.23
N LEU A 12 -5.37 -25.38 4.31
CA LEU A 12 -6.18 -25.73 3.15
C LEU A 12 -6.87 -24.51 2.55
N ASP A 13 -7.43 -23.66 3.39
CA ASP A 13 -8.10 -22.41 2.97
C ASP A 13 -7.10 -21.46 2.29
N ASP A 14 -5.92 -21.29 2.83
CA ASP A 14 -4.83 -20.49 2.26
C ASP A 14 -4.36 -21.03 0.90
N ALA A 15 -4.30 -22.36 0.78
CA ALA A 15 -3.96 -23.04 -0.47
C ALA A 15 -5.14 -23.10 -1.48
N GLN A 16 -6.35 -22.71 -1.05
CA GLN A 16 -7.59 -22.86 -1.81
C GLN A 16 -7.85 -24.30 -2.26
N LEU A 17 -7.55 -25.26 -1.38
CA LEU A 17 -7.71 -26.69 -1.60
C LEU A 17 -8.75 -27.29 -0.67
N HIS A 18 -9.45 -28.32 -1.16
CA HIS A 18 -10.30 -29.18 -0.34
C HIS A 18 -9.54 -30.40 0.17
N PRO A 19 -9.93 -30.99 1.33
CA PRO A 19 -9.26 -32.16 1.89
C PRO A 19 -9.10 -33.33 0.90
N GLU A 20 -10.08 -33.53 0.02
CA GLU A 20 -10.06 -34.60 -0.99
C GLU A 20 -8.98 -34.44 -2.06
N GLN A 21 -8.53 -33.19 -2.29
CA GLN A 21 -7.50 -32.85 -3.28
C GLN A 21 -6.09 -33.15 -2.78
N ILE A 22 -5.92 -33.41 -1.47
CA ILE A 22 -4.64 -33.79 -0.90
C ILE A 22 -4.32 -35.22 -1.27
N GLU A 23 -3.24 -35.42 -2.03
CA GLU A 23 -2.84 -36.77 -2.48
C GLU A 23 -2.17 -37.58 -1.38
N ASN A 24 -1.23 -36.98 -0.64
CA ASN A 24 -0.43 -37.66 0.37
C ASN A 24 -0.47 -36.93 1.70
N ILE A 25 -0.64 -37.66 2.78
CA ILE A 25 -0.58 -37.17 4.15
C ILE A 25 0.66 -37.81 4.80
N ILE A 26 1.68 -37.01 5.08
CA ILE A 26 2.93 -37.46 5.69
C ILE A 26 2.96 -36.98 7.13
N LEU A 27 3.19 -37.90 8.05
CA LEU A 27 3.28 -37.62 9.48
C LEU A 27 4.74 -37.40 9.88
N VAL A 28 5.00 -36.30 10.58
CA VAL A 28 6.34 -35.91 11.05
C VAL A 28 6.30 -35.61 12.55
N GLY A 29 7.32 -36.05 13.26
CA GLY A 29 7.45 -35.89 14.70
C GLY A 29 6.79 -37.01 15.52
N GLY A 30 7.39 -37.33 16.67
CA GLY A 30 6.99 -38.45 17.51
C GLY A 30 5.54 -38.39 18.01
N SER A 31 5.00 -37.20 18.23
CA SER A 31 3.60 -36.98 18.67
C SER A 31 2.57 -37.46 17.64
N THR A 32 2.93 -37.58 16.36
CA THR A 32 2.04 -38.09 15.31
C THR A 32 1.83 -39.61 15.38
N ARG A 33 2.60 -40.30 16.25
CA ARG A 33 2.38 -41.71 16.56
C ARG A 33 1.16 -41.96 17.44
N ILE A 34 0.62 -40.95 18.09
CA ILE A 34 -0.58 -41.04 18.92
C ILE A 34 -1.76 -41.50 18.06
N PRO A 35 -2.42 -42.63 18.38
CA PRO A 35 -3.51 -43.17 17.57
C PRO A 35 -4.65 -42.15 17.33
N ALA A 36 -5.00 -41.36 18.34
CA ALA A 36 -6.04 -40.35 18.23
C ALA A 36 -5.72 -39.26 17.17
N VAL A 37 -4.42 -38.94 16.96
CA VAL A 37 -4.00 -37.99 15.88
C VAL A 37 -4.22 -38.65 14.52
N GLN A 38 -3.83 -39.90 14.36
CA GLN A 38 -4.00 -40.62 13.11
C GLN A 38 -5.48 -40.83 12.76
N ASP A 39 -6.31 -41.17 13.77
CA ASP A 39 -7.76 -41.35 13.60
C ASP A 39 -8.45 -40.00 13.22
N MET A 40 -8.03 -38.90 13.82
CA MET A 40 -8.52 -37.56 13.47
C MET A 40 -8.20 -37.25 12.01
N LEU A 41 -6.96 -37.46 11.56
CA LEU A 41 -6.54 -37.18 10.17
C LEU A 41 -7.28 -38.09 9.17
N ARG A 42 -7.48 -39.39 9.48
CA ARG A 42 -8.27 -40.30 8.65
C ARG A 42 -9.70 -39.79 8.43
N ARG A 43 -10.33 -39.27 9.50
CA ARG A 43 -11.69 -38.73 9.42
C ARG A 43 -11.71 -37.42 8.61
N PHE A 44 -10.72 -36.53 8.84
CA PHE A 44 -10.66 -35.23 8.21
C PHE A 44 -10.40 -35.34 6.70
N PHE A 45 -9.42 -36.14 6.28
CA PHE A 45 -9.04 -36.31 4.88
C PHE A 45 -9.74 -37.45 4.16
N SER A 46 -10.44 -38.31 4.88
CA SER A 46 -11.00 -39.57 4.35
C SER A 46 -9.94 -40.46 3.67
N LYS A 47 -8.68 -40.34 4.10
CA LYS A 47 -7.51 -41.07 3.57
C LYS A 47 -6.60 -41.57 4.69
N GLU A 48 -5.88 -42.66 4.44
CA GLU A 48 -4.84 -43.16 5.35
C GLU A 48 -3.58 -42.31 5.22
N PRO A 49 -3.00 -41.87 6.35
CA PRO A 49 -1.68 -41.23 6.34
C PRO A 49 -0.61 -42.18 5.80
N SER A 50 0.31 -41.63 5.00
CA SER A 50 1.41 -42.40 4.43
C SER A 50 2.36 -42.91 5.52
N LYS A 51 2.82 -44.13 5.35
CA LYS A 51 3.82 -44.77 6.22
C LYS A 51 5.20 -44.84 5.55
N SER A 52 5.38 -44.16 4.44
CA SER A 52 6.63 -44.20 3.64
C SER A 52 7.81 -43.54 4.33
N VAL A 53 7.56 -42.63 5.27
CA VAL A 53 8.59 -41.89 6.00
C VAL A 53 8.49 -42.20 7.49
N ASN A 54 9.63 -42.41 8.16
CA ASN A 54 9.68 -42.56 9.61
C ASN A 54 9.48 -41.19 10.26
N PRO A 55 8.43 -40.95 11.04
CA PRO A 55 8.14 -39.66 11.66
C PRO A 55 9.27 -39.11 12.53
N ASP A 56 10.08 -39.95 13.15
CA ASP A 56 11.16 -39.55 14.05
C ASP A 56 12.43 -39.16 13.30
N GLU A 57 12.62 -39.64 12.07
CA GLU A 57 13.82 -39.40 11.25
C GLU A 57 13.60 -38.38 10.16
N ALA A 58 12.35 -38.06 9.84
CA ALA A 58 11.97 -37.19 8.70
C ALA A 58 12.69 -35.84 8.70
N VAL A 59 12.82 -35.18 9.86
CA VAL A 59 13.49 -33.89 10.02
C VAL A 59 14.99 -34.02 9.78
N ALA A 60 15.62 -35.08 10.33
CA ALA A 60 17.06 -35.32 10.16
C ALA A 60 17.40 -35.64 8.70
N LEU A 61 16.58 -36.44 8.03
CA LEU A 61 16.72 -36.73 6.59
C LEU A 61 16.53 -35.49 5.74
N GLY A 62 15.53 -34.66 6.05
CA GLY A 62 15.31 -33.38 5.37
C GLY A 62 16.48 -32.41 5.53
N ALA A 63 17.04 -32.31 6.74
CA ALA A 63 18.23 -31.49 7.01
C ALA A 63 19.47 -32.00 6.24
N ALA A 64 19.64 -33.29 6.11
CA ALA A 64 20.73 -33.89 5.32
C ALA A 64 20.56 -33.60 3.82
N ILE A 65 19.35 -33.68 3.28
CA ILE A 65 19.03 -33.33 1.90
C ILE A 65 19.33 -31.84 1.66
N GLN A 66 18.90 -30.96 2.56
CA GLN A 66 19.15 -29.53 2.47
C GLN A 66 20.65 -29.20 2.50
N ALA A 67 21.41 -29.87 3.36
CA ALA A 67 22.87 -29.73 3.39
C ALA A 67 23.52 -30.15 2.05
N SER A 68 23.05 -31.22 1.43
CA SER A 68 23.52 -31.69 0.12
C SER A 68 23.17 -30.71 -1.01
N ILE A 69 22.01 -30.06 -0.95
CA ILE A 69 21.64 -28.98 -1.89
C ILE A 69 22.57 -27.77 -1.72
N LEU A 70 22.82 -27.33 -0.49
CA LEU A 70 23.75 -26.23 -0.19
C LEU A 70 25.20 -26.53 -0.57
N ALA A 71 25.63 -27.79 -0.47
CA ALA A 71 26.93 -28.25 -0.91
C ALA A 71 27.05 -28.36 -2.44
N GLY A 72 25.91 -28.30 -3.18
CA GLY A 72 25.88 -28.46 -4.64
C GLY A 72 25.87 -29.93 -5.12
N ASP A 73 25.75 -30.89 -4.21
CA ASP A 73 25.73 -32.31 -4.53
C ASP A 73 24.38 -32.76 -5.11
N LEU A 74 23.29 -32.08 -4.74
CA LEU A 74 21.93 -32.29 -5.26
C LEU A 74 21.45 -31.02 -5.97
N GLN A 75 21.12 -31.15 -7.27
CA GLN A 75 20.66 -30.02 -8.10
C GLN A 75 19.19 -30.14 -8.52
N ASP A 76 18.61 -31.32 -8.39
CA ASP A 76 17.25 -31.62 -8.88
C ASP A 76 16.13 -31.38 -7.84
N VAL A 77 16.49 -30.92 -6.64
CA VAL A 77 15.54 -30.66 -5.56
C VAL A 77 15.58 -29.19 -5.19
N LEU A 78 14.44 -28.52 -5.29
CA LEU A 78 14.27 -27.11 -4.88
C LEU A 78 13.41 -27.08 -3.61
N LEU A 79 13.96 -26.55 -2.52
CA LEU A 79 13.18 -26.19 -1.34
C LEU A 79 12.83 -24.71 -1.44
N LEU A 80 11.53 -24.42 -1.40
CA LEU A 80 11.00 -23.06 -1.28
C LEU A 80 10.41 -22.93 0.12
N ASP A 81 10.92 -21.96 0.87
CA ASP A 81 10.33 -21.55 2.14
C ASP A 81 9.32 -20.41 1.92
N VAL A 82 8.52 -20.09 2.93
CA VAL A 82 7.52 -19.03 2.86
C VAL A 82 7.61 -18.14 4.10
N ILE A 83 7.22 -16.87 3.95
CA ILE A 83 7.04 -16.01 5.12
C ILE A 83 5.71 -16.35 5.82
N PRO A 84 5.69 -16.48 7.15
CA PRO A 84 4.48 -16.88 7.89
C PRO A 84 3.47 -15.75 8.04
N LEU A 85 3.88 -14.50 8.03
CA LEU A 85 3.06 -13.31 8.19
C LEU A 85 3.43 -12.25 7.17
N SER A 86 2.44 -11.45 6.75
CA SER A 86 2.64 -10.33 5.83
C SER A 86 3.61 -9.29 6.37
N LEU A 87 4.40 -8.70 5.47
CA LEU A 87 5.33 -7.61 5.73
C LEU A 87 4.88 -6.36 5.00
N GLY A 88 5.00 -5.22 5.65
CA GLY A 88 4.62 -3.94 5.07
C GLY A 88 5.04 -2.77 5.93
N ILE A 89 4.45 -1.63 5.67
CA ILE A 89 4.74 -0.38 6.38
C ILE A 89 3.48 0.30 6.89
N GLU A 90 3.66 1.14 7.90
CA GLU A 90 2.65 2.09 8.33
C GLU A 90 2.47 3.19 7.28
N THR A 91 1.21 3.51 7.00
CA THR A 91 0.83 4.58 6.08
C THR A 91 -0.15 5.54 6.74
N ALA A 92 -0.54 6.61 6.03
CA ALA A 92 -1.43 7.66 6.53
C ALA A 92 -2.67 7.08 7.25
N GLY A 93 -2.98 7.64 8.43
CA GLY A 93 -4.08 7.19 9.26
C GLY A 93 -3.75 5.97 10.14
N ASN A 94 -2.49 5.69 10.40
CA ASN A 94 -2.04 4.54 11.20
C ASN A 94 -2.51 3.19 10.60
N LEU A 95 -2.54 3.11 9.27
CA LEU A 95 -2.93 1.91 8.53
C LEU A 95 -1.71 1.07 8.19
N PHE A 96 -1.88 -0.25 8.19
CA PHE A 96 -0.89 -1.20 7.70
C PHE A 96 -1.10 -1.45 6.21
N THR A 97 -0.08 -1.14 5.41
CA THR A 97 -0.06 -1.44 3.97
C THR A 97 0.88 -2.60 3.72
N ARG A 98 0.32 -3.75 3.37
CA ARG A 98 1.08 -4.96 3.02
C ARG A 98 1.82 -4.75 1.71
N ILE A 99 3.09 -5.14 1.69
CA ILE A 99 3.95 -5.12 0.48
C ILE A 99 4.28 -6.55 0.06
N ILE A 100 4.52 -7.44 1.04
CA ILE A 100 4.67 -8.88 0.80
C ILE A 100 3.61 -9.59 1.65
N GLU A 101 2.75 -10.34 0.99
CA GLU A 101 1.68 -11.11 1.63
C GLU A 101 2.23 -12.36 2.31
N ARG A 102 1.58 -12.82 3.38
CA ARG A 102 1.89 -14.11 4.01
C ARG A 102 1.87 -15.26 2.98
N ASN A 103 2.56 -16.32 3.25
CA ASN A 103 2.71 -17.48 2.37
C ASN A 103 3.41 -17.19 1.03
N THR A 104 4.00 -15.98 0.86
CA THR A 104 4.86 -15.70 -0.29
C THR A 104 6.15 -16.50 -0.16
N THR A 105 6.53 -17.20 -1.22
CA THR A 105 7.79 -17.98 -1.27
C THR A 105 9.00 -17.05 -1.25
N ILE A 106 10.07 -17.48 -0.57
CA ILE A 106 11.36 -16.80 -0.51
C ILE A 106 12.44 -17.61 -1.24
N PRO A 107 13.46 -16.93 -1.83
CA PRO A 107 13.69 -15.48 -1.82
C PRO A 107 12.70 -14.70 -2.67
N THR A 108 12.40 -13.45 -2.26
CA THR A 108 11.47 -12.57 -2.99
C THR A 108 11.83 -11.10 -2.80
N SER A 109 11.49 -10.30 -3.79
CA SER A 109 11.64 -8.84 -3.75
C SER A 109 10.36 -8.16 -4.23
N ARG A 110 9.92 -7.11 -3.52
CA ARG A 110 8.75 -6.32 -3.86
C ARG A 110 9.00 -4.85 -3.62
N THR A 111 8.54 -4.04 -4.56
CA THR A 111 8.70 -2.57 -4.52
C THR A 111 7.34 -1.91 -4.65
N THR A 112 7.09 -0.90 -3.82
CA THR A 112 5.87 -0.08 -3.87
C THR A 112 6.25 1.40 -3.75
N ILE A 113 5.56 2.25 -4.50
CA ILE A 113 5.79 3.69 -4.50
C ILE A 113 4.77 4.36 -3.59
N PHE A 114 5.27 5.14 -2.65
CA PHE A 114 4.51 5.98 -1.72
C PHE A 114 4.77 7.46 -2.00
N THR A 115 4.09 8.31 -1.27
CA THR A 115 4.25 9.77 -1.37
C THR A 115 4.18 10.42 -0.01
N THR A 116 4.48 11.73 0.05
CA THR A 116 4.38 12.53 1.28
C THR A 116 2.93 12.88 1.61
N ASN A 117 2.63 12.99 2.91
CA ASN A 117 1.29 13.32 3.43
C ASN A 117 1.09 14.83 3.65
N GLU A 118 2.18 15.60 3.75
CA GLU A 118 2.19 17.02 4.10
C GLU A 118 2.95 17.83 3.05
N ASP A 119 2.55 19.10 2.89
CA ASP A 119 3.26 20.04 2.02
C ASP A 119 4.62 20.40 2.62
N GLY A 120 5.66 20.42 1.78
CA GLY A 120 7.02 20.75 2.20
C GLY A 120 7.71 19.69 3.08
N GLN A 121 7.17 18.50 3.19
CA GLN A 121 7.75 17.42 3.98
C GLN A 121 9.12 17.01 3.43
N THR A 122 10.17 17.13 4.27
CA THR A 122 11.57 16.85 3.91
C THR A 122 12.12 15.53 4.45
N SER A 123 11.30 14.81 5.23
CA SER A 123 11.64 13.52 5.84
C SER A 123 10.42 12.62 5.89
N VAL A 124 10.62 11.31 5.69
CA VAL A 124 9.58 10.28 5.83
C VAL A 124 10.08 9.23 6.80
N GLU A 125 9.28 8.91 7.82
CA GLU A 125 9.48 7.73 8.66
C GLU A 125 8.97 6.50 7.95
N VAL A 126 9.81 5.49 7.83
CA VAL A 126 9.44 4.16 7.33
C VAL A 126 9.37 3.23 8.54
N HIS A 127 8.15 2.92 8.97
CA HIS A 127 7.88 2.00 10.07
C HIS A 127 7.54 0.63 9.50
N VAL A 128 8.45 -0.31 9.64
CA VAL A 128 8.35 -1.68 9.13
C VAL A 128 7.56 -2.54 10.11
N LEU A 129 6.54 -3.19 9.62
CA LEU A 129 5.58 -3.97 10.41
C LEU A 129 5.43 -5.39 9.84
N GLN A 130 5.07 -6.31 10.74
CA GLN A 130 4.72 -7.68 10.40
C GLN A 130 3.40 -8.07 11.08
N GLY A 131 2.48 -8.68 10.34
CA GLY A 131 1.19 -9.13 10.86
C GLY A 131 0.08 -9.12 9.82
N GLU A 132 -1.16 -9.32 10.30
CA GLU A 132 -2.35 -9.46 9.45
C GLU A 132 -3.45 -8.45 9.78
N ARG A 133 -3.27 -7.58 10.81
CA ARG A 133 -4.26 -6.57 11.19
C ARG A 133 -4.20 -5.37 10.24
N GLU A 134 -5.31 -4.67 10.08
CA GLU A 134 -5.39 -3.50 9.19
C GLU A 134 -4.82 -2.21 9.82
N LEU A 135 -4.77 -2.13 11.16
CA LEU A 135 -4.18 -1.01 11.90
C LEU A 135 -2.70 -1.29 12.18
N ALA A 136 -1.84 -0.29 11.99
CA ALA A 136 -0.40 -0.44 12.20
C ALA A 136 -0.06 -0.79 13.65
N GLY A 137 -0.77 -0.20 14.63
CA GLY A 137 -0.55 -0.42 16.05
C GLY A 137 -0.88 -1.84 16.54
N ASP A 138 -1.68 -2.60 15.77
CA ASP A 138 -2.09 -3.96 16.10
C ASP A 138 -1.17 -5.02 15.47
N ASN A 139 -0.10 -4.58 14.77
CA ASN A 139 0.89 -5.45 14.16
C ASN A 139 2.23 -5.35 14.89
N LYS A 140 3.09 -6.33 14.70
CA LYS A 140 4.43 -6.36 15.29
C LYS A 140 5.33 -5.34 14.61
N SER A 141 5.89 -4.41 15.37
CA SER A 141 6.93 -3.49 14.90
C SER A 141 8.26 -4.23 14.77
N LEU A 142 8.84 -4.20 13.57
CA LEU A 142 10.15 -4.79 13.30
C LEU A 142 11.27 -3.77 13.37
N ALA A 143 11.05 -2.60 12.76
CA ALA A 143 12.05 -1.54 12.70
C ALA A 143 11.43 -0.19 12.31
N LYS A 144 12.16 0.89 12.61
CA LYS A 144 11.86 2.25 12.15
C LYS A 144 13.14 2.89 11.63
N PHE A 145 13.02 3.59 10.50
CA PHE A 145 14.11 4.41 9.98
C PHE A 145 13.56 5.62 9.22
N PHE A 146 14.40 6.62 9.02
CA PHE A 146 14.01 7.87 8.35
C PHE A 146 14.72 8.00 7.02
N LEU A 147 13.96 8.34 5.99
CA LEU A 147 14.47 8.87 4.74
C LEU A 147 14.44 10.40 4.85
N THR A 148 15.61 11.03 4.93
CA THR A 148 15.77 12.48 5.08
C THR A 148 16.35 13.10 3.82
N GLY A 149 16.20 14.42 3.66
CA GLY A 149 16.76 15.15 2.51
C GLY A 149 15.86 15.12 1.28
N ILE A 150 14.57 14.84 1.44
CA ILE A 150 13.57 14.98 0.38
C ILE A 150 13.40 16.45 0.06
N PRO A 151 13.50 16.89 -1.21
CA PRO A 151 13.26 18.26 -1.59
C PRO A 151 11.83 18.70 -1.22
N PRO A 152 11.66 19.88 -0.60
CA PRO A 152 10.32 20.39 -0.28
C PRO A 152 9.45 20.49 -1.53
N ALA A 153 8.30 19.85 -1.51
CA ALA A 153 7.33 19.84 -2.59
C ALA A 153 5.90 19.73 -2.03
N PRO A 154 4.87 20.05 -2.80
CA PRO A 154 3.50 19.75 -2.40
C PRO A 154 3.33 18.27 -2.09
N ARG A 155 2.48 17.95 -1.10
CA ARG A 155 2.12 16.57 -0.76
C ARG A 155 1.66 15.82 -2.02
N GLY A 156 1.93 14.54 -2.09
CA GLY A 156 1.58 13.70 -3.25
C GLY A 156 2.53 13.82 -4.44
N VAL A 157 3.44 14.81 -4.47
CA VAL A 157 4.41 15.00 -5.56
C VAL A 157 5.66 14.14 -5.41
N PRO A 158 6.34 14.10 -4.23
CA PRO A 158 7.50 13.23 -4.05
C PRO A 158 7.13 11.76 -4.23
N LYS A 159 8.01 11.00 -4.89
CA LYS A 159 7.82 9.56 -5.09
C LYS A 159 8.86 8.81 -4.27
N ILE A 160 8.41 8.16 -3.23
CA ILE A 160 9.22 7.38 -2.31
C ILE A 160 9.05 5.91 -2.63
N GLU A 161 10.07 5.33 -3.21
CA GLU A 161 10.13 3.91 -3.53
C GLU A 161 10.56 3.13 -2.29
N VAL A 162 9.71 2.24 -1.80
CA VAL A 162 10.03 1.32 -0.69
C VAL A 162 10.14 -0.09 -1.24
N THR A 163 11.31 -0.70 -1.03
CA THR A 163 11.61 -2.06 -1.49
C THR A 163 11.85 -2.95 -0.28
N PHE A 164 11.16 -4.08 -0.27
CA PHE A 164 11.43 -5.21 0.60
C PHE A 164 12.10 -6.30 -0.20
N ASP A 165 13.24 -6.76 0.27
CA ASP A 165 14.02 -7.84 -0.30
C ASP A 165 14.28 -8.89 0.77
N ILE A 166 13.83 -10.12 0.55
CA ILE A 166 13.95 -11.24 1.49
C ILE A 166 14.81 -12.29 0.82
N ASP A 167 15.91 -12.63 1.47
CA ASP A 167 16.81 -13.67 0.99
C ASP A 167 16.31 -15.10 1.31
N ALA A 168 17.07 -16.10 0.87
CA ALA A 168 16.74 -17.52 1.12
C ALA A 168 16.82 -17.90 2.60
N ASP A 169 17.51 -17.12 3.43
CA ASP A 169 17.63 -17.34 4.87
C ASP A 169 16.53 -16.63 5.67
N GLY A 170 15.62 -15.91 4.98
CA GLY A 170 14.54 -15.15 5.58
C GLY A 170 14.97 -13.83 6.21
N ILE A 171 16.14 -13.32 5.84
CA ILE A 171 16.61 -12.00 6.27
C ILE A 171 15.91 -10.94 5.43
N VAL A 172 15.30 -9.96 6.07
CA VAL A 172 14.56 -8.88 5.42
C VAL A 172 15.42 -7.64 5.28
N HIS A 173 15.64 -7.20 4.07
CA HIS A 173 16.22 -5.91 3.74
C HIS A 173 15.12 -4.95 3.31
N CYS A 174 14.93 -3.86 4.05
CA CYS A 174 14.00 -2.81 3.68
C CYS A 174 14.78 -1.56 3.29
N SER A 175 14.47 -0.99 2.13
CA SER A 175 15.07 0.25 1.66
C SER A 175 14.02 1.24 1.18
N ALA A 176 14.27 2.53 1.40
CA ALA A 176 13.47 3.62 0.89
C ALA A 176 14.34 4.54 0.05
N LYS A 177 13.86 4.96 -1.12
CA LYS A 177 14.54 5.85 -2.05
C LYS A 177 13.61 6.94 -2.56
N ASP A 178 14.03 8.19 -2.44
CA ASP A 178 13.34 9.29 -3.13
C ASP A 178 13.78 9.37 -4.59
N HIS A 179 12.84 9.32 -5.51
CA HIS A 179 13.11 9.41 -6.95
C HIS A 179 13.60 10.81 -7.38
N GLY A 180 13.19 11.87 -6.65
CA GLY A 180 13.56 13.24 -6.98
C GLY A 180 15.01 13.56 -6.67
N SER A 181 15.48 13.24 -5.45
CA SER A 181 16.86 13.48 -5.01
C SER A 181 17.80 12.31 -5.27
N GLY A 182 17.27 11.10 -5.47
CA GLY A 182 18.04 9.88 -5.57
C GLY A 182 18.58 9.35 -4.22
N ILE A 183 18.28 10.04 -3.12
CA ILE A 183 18.70 9.64 -1.77
C ILE A 183 18.05 8.31 -1.41
N LYS A 184 18.86 7.39 -0.88
CA LYS A 184 18.42 6.05 -0.44
C LYS A 184 18.88 5.80 0.98
N HIS A 185 17.96 5.27 1.81
CA HIS A 185 18.28 4.71 3.12
C HIS A 185 17.79 3.26 3.17
N SER A 186 18.49 2.42 3.93
CA SER A 186 18.14 1.01 4.08
C SER A 186 18.41 0.51 5.48
N ILE A 187 17.65 -0.51 5.87
CA ILE A 187 17.85 -1.24 7.12
C ILE A 187 17.81 -2.74 6.82
N THR A 188 18.62 -3.50 7.55
CA THR A 188 18.59 -4.96 7.53
C THR A 188 17.96 -5.44 8.82
N ILE A 189 16.91 -6.22 8.71
CA ILE A 189 16.20 -6.82 9.83
C ILE A 189 16.63 -8.28 9.87
N GLN A 190 17.52 -8.59 10.83
CA GLN A 190 18.01 -9.95 11.02
C GLN A 190 16.85 -10.81 11.52
N ARG A 191 16.41 -11.76 10.67
CA ARG A 191 15.34 -12.74 10.85
C ARG A 191 14.10 -12.20 11.57
N THR A 192 13.01 -12.23 10.89
CA THR A 192 11.65 -12.13 11.46
C THR A 192 11.31 -13.29 12.44
N THR A 193 12.27 -14.12 12.76
CA THR A 193 12.16 -15.34 13.57
C THR A 193 12.15 -15.11 15.08
N GLY A 194 11.69 -13.96 15.53
CA GLY A 194 11.40 -13.77 16.96
C GLY A 194 9.98 -14.18 17.36
N LEU A 195 9.16 -14.67 16.41
CA LEU A 195 7.82 -15.17 16.71
C LEU A 195 7.87 -16.69 16.87
N SER A 196 7.37 -17.17 18.01
CA SER A 196 7.09 -18.61 18.16
C SER A 196 5.91 -19.01 17.26
N PRO A 197 5.78 -20.30 16.89
CA PRO A 197 4.61 -20.77 16.17
C PRO A 197 3.29 -20.37 16.85
N GLU A 198 3.25 -20.41 18.18
CA GLU A 198 2.09 -20.03 18.98
C GLU A 198 1.76 -18.54 18.85
N GLU A 199 2.78 -17.67 18.73
CA GLU A 199 2.57 -16.24 18.49
C GLU A 199 2.07 -15.96 17.06
N VAL A 200 2.55 -16.71 16.06
CA VAL A 200 2.05 -16.62 14.69
C VAL A 200 0.58 -17.03 14.61
N ASP A 201 0.23 -18.15 15.26
CA ASP A 201 -1.14 -18.65 15.32
C ASP A 201 -2.06 -17.67 16.07
N ALA A 202 -1.58 -17.09 17.17
CA ALA A 202 -2.32 -16.09 17.93
C ALA A 202 -2.60 -14.84 17.07
N LEU A 203 -1.59 -14.28 16.40
CA LEU A 203 -1.74 -13.10 15.54
C LEU A 203 -2.66 -13.36 14.35
N THR A 204 -2.58 -14.58 13.77
CA THR A 204 -3.45 -14.95 12.64
C THR A 204 -4.89 -15.14 13.08
N SER A 205 -5.11 -15.79 14.22
CA SER A 205 -6.44 -16.00 14.79
C SER A 205 -7.10 -14.69 15.22
N GLU A 206 -6.34 -13.82 15.87
CA GLU A 206 -6.80 -12.47 16.26
C GLU A 206 -7.16 -11.64 15.02
N ALA A 207 -6.35 -11.69 13.96
CA ALA A 207 -6.66 -11.01 12.72
C ALA A 207 -7.96 -11.52 12.07
N ALA A 208 -8.22 -12.82 12.12
CA ALA A 208 -9.47 -13.40 11.62
C ALA A 208 -10.68 -12.98 12.45
N GLU A 209 -10.56 -12.94 13.79
CA GLU A 209 -11.62 -12.51 14.69
C GLU A 209 -12.01 -11.05 14.46
N PHE A 210 -11.03 -10.17 14.33
CA PHE A 210 -11.27 -8.73 14.16
C PHE A 210 -11.42 -8.27 12.70
N ALA A 211 -11.28 -9.16 11.70
CA ALA A 211 -11.28 -8.82 10.27
C ALA A 211 -12.45 -7.92 9.84
N SER A 212 -13.67 -8.22 10.32
CA SER A 212 -14.86 -7.42 9.97
C SER A 212 -14.83 -6.01 10.59
N GLN A 213 -14.38 -5.90 11.83
CA GLN A 213 -14.26 -4.63 12.54
C GLN A 213 -13.14 -3.78 11.96
N ASP A 214 -11.99 -4.39 11.70
CA ASP A 214 -10.82 -3.76 11.11
C ASP A 214 -11.14 -3.20 9.73
N LYS A 215 -11.85 -3.96 8.90
CA LYS A 215 -12.29 -3.51 7.58
C LYS A 215 -13.19 -2.27 7.64
N LYS A 216 -14.10 -2.20 8.61
CA LYS A 216 -14.94 -1.02 8.83
C LYS A 216 -14.11 0.17 9.30
N THR A 217 -13.21 -0.05 10.25
CA THR A 217 -12.31 0.97 10.79
C THR A 217 -11.38 1.50 9.71
N LYS A 218 -10.76 0.63 8.91
CA LYS A 218 -9.93 1.01 7.75
C LYS A 218 -10.72 1.87 6.76
N SER A 219 -11.93 1.45 6.38
CA SER A 219 -12.76 2.21 5.43
C SER A 219 -13.06 3.61 5.95
N ARG A 220 -13.35 3.75 7.24
CA ARG A 220 -13.57 5.05 7.89
C ARG A 220 -12.32 5.91 7.89
N ILE A 221 -11.18 5.35 8.27
CA ILE A 221 -9.89 6.05 8.27
C ILE A 221 -9.52 6.50 6.86
N MET A 222 -9.63 5.62 5.87
CA MET A 222 -9.35 5.95 4.46
C MET A 222 -10.24 7.09 3.96
N MET A 223 -11.54 7.11 4.34
CA MET A 223 -12.44 8.19 3.99
C MET A 223 -12.01 9.52 4.62
N ARG A 224 -11.58 9.52 5.89
CA ARG A 224 -11.06 10.72 6.57
C ARG A 224 -9.79 11.24 5.90
N VAL A 225 -8.81 10.38 5.67
CA VAL A 225 -7.55 10.73 4.97
C VAL A 225 -7.83 11.30 3.58
N LYS A 226 -8.78 10.68 2.85
CA LYS A 226 -9.23 11.21 1.55
C LYS A 226 -9.88 12.59 1.68
N ALA A 227 -10.75 12.78 2.66
CA ALA A 227 -11.45 14.05 2.88
C ALA A 227 -10.48 15.18 3.24
N GLU A 228 -9.56 14.95 4.18
CA GLU A 228 -8.50 15.88 4.55
C GLU A 228 -7.64 16.25 3.34
N GLY A 229 -7.31 15.21 2.54
CA GLY A 229 -6.58 15.35 1.31
C GLY A 229 -7.25 16.25 0.31
N LEU A 230 -8.52 16.01 0.05
CA LEU A 230 -9.30 16.76 -0.91
C LEU A 230 -9.49 18.23 -0.47
N CYS A 231 -9.71 18.47 0.83
CA CYS A 231 -9.79 19.83 1.36
C CYS A 231 -8.52 20.63 1.10
N ALA A 232 -7.35 20.08 1.40
CA ALA A 232 -6.09 20.77 1.16
C ALA A 232 -5.82 21.01 -0.34
N ASP A 233 -6.20 20.08 -1.22
CA ASP A 233 -6.10 20.26 -2.67
C ASP A 233 -7.06 21.33 -3.18
N ALA A 234 -8.28 21.39 -2.61
CA ALA A 234 -9.27 22.40 -2.92
C ALA A 234 -8.81 23.80 -2.49
N GLU A 235 -8.28 23.95 -1.28
CA GLU A 235 -7.72 25.20 -0.77
C GLU A 235 -6.59 25.71 -1.66
N ARG A 236 -5.65 24.85 -2.04
CA ARG A 236 -4.57 25.20 -2.98
C ARG A 236 -5.11 25.64 -4.35
N THR A 237 -6.13 24.95 -4.84
CA THR A 237 -6.77 25.27 -6.12
C THR A 237 -7.45 26.63 -6.07
N VAL A 238 -8.15 26.95 -4.97
CA VAL A 238 -8.76 28.26 -4.75
C VAL A 238 -7.70 29.37 -4.68
N VAL A 239 -6.62 29.16 -3.94
CA VAL A 239 -5.52 30.14 -3.84
C VAL A 239 -4.88 30.40 -5.22
N LYS A 240 -4.63 29.34 -5.98
CA LYS A 240 -3.90 29.44 -7.25
C LYS A 240 -4.74 30.00 -8.41
N TYR A 241 -6.03 29.66 -8.44
CA TYR A 241 -6.88 29.91 -9.61
C TYR A 241 -8.14 30.73 -9.28
N GLY A 242 -8.38 31.09 -8.02
CA GLY A 242 -9.61 31.77 -7.60
C GLY A 242 -9.83 33.11 -8.28
N GLU A 243 -8.75 33.85 -8.59
CA GLU A 243 -8.84 35.12 -9.31
C GLU A 243 -9.22 34.98 -10.82
N LEU A 244 -9.12 33.78 -11.36
CA LEU A 244 -9.40 33.48 -12.78
C LEU A 244 -10.83 33.01 -13.03
N VAL A 245 -11.63 32.83 -11.99
CA VAL A 245 -12.99 32.33 -12.05
C VAL A 245 -13.97 33.28 -11.33
N ASP A 246 -15.26 33.08 -11.60
CA ASP A 246 -16.32 33.83 -10.94
C ASP A 246 -16.32 33.60 -9.42
N SER A 247 -16.53 34.69 -8.65
CA SER A 247 -16.59 34.60 -7.17
C SER A 247 -17.62 33.60 -6.68
N GLN A 248 -18.76 33.44 -7.38
CA GLN A 248 -19.79 32.45 -7.01
C GLN A 248 -19.27 31.02 -7.05
N VAL A 249 -18.36 30.69 -7.99
CA VAL A 249 -17.74 29.34 -8.09
C VAL A 249 -16.75 29.15 -6.94
N VAL A 250 -15.96 30.20 -6.63
CA VAL A 250 -15.03 30.17 -5.48
C VAL A 250 -15.78 29.99 -4.16
N ASP A 251 -16.88 30.69 -3.96
CA ASP A 251 -17.70 30.63 -2.74
C ASP A 251 -18.35 29.26 -2.56
N LYS A 252 -18.79 28.61 -3.67
CA LYS A 252 -19.28 27.24 -3.63
C LYS A 252 -18.21 26.26 -3.16
N VAL A 253 -16.98 26.37 -3.68
CA VAL A 253 -15.87 25.51 -3.27
C VAL A 253 -15.53 25.73 -1.80
N LYS A 254 -15.43 27.00 -1.35
CA LYS A 254 -15.17 27.33 0.06
C LYS A 254 -16.25 26.79 1.00
N SER A 255 -17.52 26.93 0.62
CA SER A 255 -18.65 26.37 1.37
C SER A 255 -18.56 24.84 1.46
N ALA A 256 -18.25 24.16 0.36
CA ALA A 256 -18.08 22.72 0.35
C ALA A 256 -16.87 22.26 1.23
N ILE A 257 -15.74 23.00 1.21
CA ILE A 257 -14.60 22.76 2.11
C ILE A 257 -15.07 22.84 3.57
N SER A 258 -15.77 23.93 3.93
CA SER A 258 -16.28 24.11 5.32
C SER A 258 -17.19 22.96 5.74
N SER A 259 -18.07 22.50 4.86
CA SER A 259 -18.97 21.37 5.14
C SER A 259 -18.20 20.05 5.37
N VAL A 260 -17.13 19.80 4.61
CA VAL A 260 -16.27 18.62 4.83
C VAL A 260 -15.50 18.75 6.14
N GLN A 261 -14.94 19.94 6.45
CA GLN A 261 -14.21 20.18 7.69
C GLN A 261 -15.12 20.03 8.93
N GLU A 262 -16.36 20.48 8.85
CA GLU A 262 -17.37 20.32 9.90
C GLU A 262 -17.71 18.83 10.09
N ALA A 263 -17.90 18.08 9.01
CA ALA A 263 -18.10 16.63 9.05
C ALA A 263 -16.89 15.88 9.62
N LEU A 264 -15.67 16.31 9.36
CA LEU A 264 -14.44 15.74 9.93
C LEU A 264 -14.34 15.96 11.44
N ASN A 265 -14.89 17.05 11.97
CA ASN A 265 -14.88 17.37 13.40
C ASN A 265 -15.95 16.63 14.20
N THR A 266 -16.95 16.05 13.55
CA THR A 266 -18.01 15.28 14.21
C THR A 266 -17.50 13.86 14.50
N GLN A 267 -17.63 13.42 15.78
CA GLN A 267 -17.02 12.16 16.28
C GLN A 267 -17.94 10.93 16.25
N SER A 268 -19.15 11.00 15.71
CA SER A 268 -20.10 9.89 15.78
C SER A 268 -19.82 8.76 14.78
N GLN A 269 -20.11 7.52 15.19
CA GLN A 269 -19.84 6.32 14.36
C GLN A 269 -20.74 6.21 13.11
N GLU A 270 -21.83 6.95 13.05
CA GLU A 270 -22.79 6.94 11.94
C GLU A 270 -22.38 7.85 10.77
N ASP A 271 -21.31 8.64 10.92
CA ASP A 271 -20.97 9.75 10.02
C ASP A 271 -20.17 9.39 8.77
N SER A 272 -19.80 8.14 8.54
CA SER A 272 -19.01 7.81 7.35
C SER A 272 -19.81 8.00 6.04
N GLN A 273 -21.14 7.80 6.07
CA GLN A 273 -22.01 8.10 4.94
C GLN A 273 -22.19 9.61 4.76
N PHE A 274 -22.35 10.33 5.88
CA PHE A 274 -22.45 11.78 5.85
C PHE A 274 -21.17 12.42 5.33
N LEU A 275 -20.01 12.05 5.86
CA LEU A 275 -18.69 12.50 5.36
C LEU A 275 -18.53 12.16 3.87
N GLY A 276 -18.91 10.95 3.45
CA GLY A 276 -18.87 10.54 2.04
C GLY A 276 -19.72 11.44 1.14
N SER A 277 -20.91 11.86 1.58
CA SER A 277 -21.76 12.79 0.84
C SER A 277 -21.15 14.18 0.72
N GLN A 278 -20.51 14.69 1.78
CA GLN A 278 -19.83 16.00 1.76
C GLN A 278 -18.60 15.98 0.86
N VAL A 279 -17.81 14.90 0.88
CA VAL A 279 -16.68 14.68 -0.02
C VAL A 279 -17.15 14.68 -1.48
N ALA A 280 -18.23 13.97 -1.80
CA ALA A 280 -18.80 13.98 -3.14
C ALA A 280 -19.27 15.38 -3.57
N GLY A 281 -19.84 16.16 -2.65
CA GLY A 281 -20.20 17.55 -2.90
C GLY A 281 -18.99 18.43 -3.25
N LEU A 282 -17.88 18.25 -2.53
CA LEU A 282 -16.63 18.97 -2.80
C LEU A 282 -16.00 18.55 -4.14
N ASP A 283 -16.01 17.25 -4.47
CA ASP A 283 -15.56 16.75 -5.77
C ASP A 283 -16.32 17.42 -6.93
N VAL A 284 -17.65 17.55 -6.82
CA VAL A 284 -18.49 18.24 -7.83
C VAL A 284 -18.13 19.72 -7.92
N ALA A 285 -17.97 20.41 -6.80
CA ALA A 285 -17.61 21.82 -6.78
C ALA A 285 -16.24 22.08 -7.43
N LEU A 286 -15.27 21.19 -7.20
CA LEU A 286 -13.94 21.24 -7.83
C LEU A 286 -14.00 20.97 -9.34
N LEU A 287 -14.84 20.05 -9.79
CA LEU A 287 -15.06 19.79 -11.22
C LEU A 287 -15.65 21.03 -11.91
N ASP A 288 -16.62 21.71 -11.29
CA ASP A 288 -17.20 22.93 -11.82
C ASP A 288 -16.18 24.06 -11.87
N MET A 289 -15.33 24.21 -10.85
CA MET A 289 -14.23 25.16 -10.84
C MET A 289 -13.21 24.84 -11.97
N GLY A 290 -12.85 23.59 -12.17
CA GLY A 290 -11.97 23.15 -13.26
C GLY A 290 -12.53 23.50 -14.64
N ARG A 291 -13.84 23.33 -14.85
CA ARG A 291 -14.53 23.75 -16.09
C ARG A 291 -14.49 25.27 -16.27
N ALA A 292 -14.74 26.03 -15.19
CA ALA A 292 -14.71 27.50 -15.23
C ALA A 292 -13.30 28.02 -15.56
N ILE A 293 -12.24 27.44 -14.96
CA ILE A 293 -10.83 27.78 -15.29
C ILE A 293 -10.54 27.51 -16.77
N HIS A 294 -10.97 26.36 -17.29
CA HIS A 294 -10.74 26.01 -18.70
C HIS A 294 -11.48 26.95 -19.67
N MET A 295 -12.71 27.36 -19.35
CA MET A 295 -13.47 28.32 -20.13
C MET A 295 -12.86 29.72 -20.06
N GLY A 296 -12.41 30.17 -18.88
CA GLY A 296 -11.72 31.42 -18.68
C GLY A 296 -10.41 31.51 -19.47
N ALA A 297 -9.62 30.45 -19.47
CA ALA A 297 -8.39 30.33 -20.24
C ALA A 297 -8.65 30.45 -21.77
N LYS A 298 -9.71 29.81 -22.28
CA LYS A 298 -10.12 29.95 -23.70
C LYS A 298 -10.57 31.35 -24.05
N ARG A 299 -11.31 32.06 -23.17
CA ARG A 299 -11.71 33.46 -23.38
C ARG A 299 -10.51 34.38 -23.46
N ASN A 300 -9.52 34.22 -22.55
CA ASN A 300 -8.31 35.04 -22.55
C ASN A 300 -7.45 34.79 -23.81
N GLN A 301 -7.34 33.55 -24.27
CA GLN A 301 -6.65 33.26 -25.54
C GLN A 301 -7.37 33.83 -26.76
N ALA A 302 -8.69 33.82 -26.78
CA ALA A 302 -9.48 34.44 -27.85
C ALA A 302 -9.36 35.99 -27.84
N ALA A 303 -9.37 36.60 -26.64
CA ALA A 303 -9.17 38.05 -26.48
C ALA A 303 -7.77 38.50 -26.92
N THR A 304 -6.72 37.73 -26.59
CA THR A 304 -5.33 37.99 -27.00
C THR A 304 -5.14 37.84 -28.50
N LYS A 305 -5.80 36.87 -29.14
CA LYS A 305 -5.80 36.72 -30.61
C LYS A 305 -6.56 37.84 -31.30
N SER A 306 -7.65 38.34 -30.70
CA SER A 306 -8.45 39.45 -31.23
C SER A 306 -7.70 40.78 -31.12
N SER A 307 -7.01 41.06 -30.00
CA SER A 307 -6.19 42.25 -29.82
C SER A 307 -4.98 42.27 -30.77
N LYS A 308 -4.33 41.12 -30.98
CA LYS A 308 -3.21 40.97 -31.93
C LYS A 308 -3.65 41.15 -33.40
N LYS A 309 -4.91 40.78 -33.70
CA LYS A 309 -5.50 40.99 -35.03
C LYS A 309 -5.91 42.47 -35.28
N ARG A 310 -6.30 43.21 -34.22
CA ARG A 310 -6.58 44.63 -34.28
C ARG A 310 -5.30 45.47 -34.45
N SER A 311 -4.21 45.12 -33.76
CA SER A 311 -2.94 45.84 -33.90
C SER A 311 -2.26 45.64 -35.28
N LEU A 312 -2.57 44.57 -36.00
CA LEU A 312 -2.12 44.32 -37.37
C LEU A 312 -2.98 45.00 -38.46
N SER A 313 -4.20 45.41 -38.13
CA SER A 313 -5.08 46.15 -39.07
C SER A 313 -4.94 47.65 -38.99
N ASP A 314 -4.29 48.20 -37.96
CA ASP A 314 -4.06 49.65 -37.76
C ASP A 314 -2.70 50.13 -38.28
N SER A 315 -1.83 49.23 -38.77
CA SER A 315 -0.66 49.58 -39.54
C SER A 315 -1.07 49.76 -41.01
N GLY A 316 -1.53 50.97 -41.36
CA GLY A 316 -1.80 51.39 -42.73
C GLY A 316 -0.55 51.24 -43.62
N PRO A 317 -0.75 51.25 -44.94
CA PRO A 317 0.34 51.01 -45.88
C PRO A 317 1.41 52.10 -45.75
N ILE A 318 2.65 51.67 -45.55
CA ILE A 318 3.81 52.53 -45.64
C ILE A 318 3.93 52.95 -47.10
N GLU A 319 3.64 54.21 -47.41
CA GLU A 319 3.99 54.84 -48.71
C GLU A 319 5.52 54.77 -48.88
N LEU A 320 5.94 53.99 -49.86
CA LEU A 320 7.30 54.05 -50.39
C LEU A 320 7.44 55.35 -51.24
N GLY A 321 8.02 56.35 -50.63
CA GLY A 321 8.46 57.51 -51.37
C GLY A 321 9.59 57.19 -52.34
N ASP A 322 9.36 57.45 -53.62
CA ASP A 322 10.35 57.47 -54.71
C ASP A 322 11.51 58.42 -54.36
N GLY A 323 12.67 57.92 -54.16
CA GLY A 323 13.92 58.72 -54.05
C GLY A 323 14.90 58.22 -55.10
N GLN A 324 15.01 59.06 -56.13
CA GLN A 324 15.91 58.88 -57.26
C GLN A 324 17.36 58.66 -56.86
N ALA A 325 17.99 57.89 -57.68
CA ALA A 325 19.44 57.64 -57.75
C ALA A 325 20.16 58.93 -58.23
N GLU A 326 21.36 59.13 -57.73
CA GLU A 326 22.51 59.66 -58.55
C GLU A 326 23.83 59.36 -57.79
N ILE A 327 24.74 58.76 -58.55
CA ILE A 327 26.19 58.62 -58.53
C ILE A 327 26.72 57.46 -57.62
#